data_e299186a88975e3b0886f1891f5dcdce
#
_entry.id   e299186a88975e3b0886f1891f5dcdce
#
_cell.length_a   1.000
_cell.length_b   1.000
_cell.length_c   1.000
_cell.angle_alpha   90.00
_cell.angle_beta   90.00
_cell.angle_gamma   90.00
#
_symmetry.space_group_name_H-M   'P 1'
#
loop_
_entity.id
_entity.type
_entity.pdbx_description
1 polymer ?
#
loop_
_entity_poly.entity_id
_entity_poly.type
_entity_poly.pdbx_seq_one_letter_code
_entity_poly.pdbx_strand_id
1 'polypeptide(L)'
;MFDIFKKNKLGGNGGENLYVNIGALLINVAKVDENYSEQEKEIIKKTLLELGLTKTDLKDVFKKSEEVEKNSNQILEFTKEIKNKDEDFKIKIVEALWKIIYADGVSDMYEMSLMRRLTGLIYLDSKIVGNIKDKIKNSFNK
;
A
#
# COMPACT_ATOMS: atom_id res chain seq x y z
N MET A 1 -15.02 -10.19 -26.55
CA MET A 1 -14.79 -10.25 -26.12
C MET A 1 -14.75 -10.20 -25.53
N PHE A 2 -15.00 -10.38 -25.48
CA PHE A 2 -14.93 -10.50 -24.72
C PHE A 2 -14.30 -10.35 -24.22
N ASP A 3 -13.84 -10.55 -24.55
CA ASP A 3 -13.33 -10.31 -23.76
C ASP A 3 -13.28 -9.36 -23.18
N ILE A 4 -13.67 -9.01 -23.40
CA ILE A 4 -13.91 -8.01 -22.81
C ILE A 4 -14.39 -7.94 -21.73
N PHE A 5 -14.96 -8.81 -21.67
CA PHE A 5 -15.31 -8.93 -20.52
C PHE A 5 -14.64 -9.35 -19.67
N LYS A 6 -14.09 -9.79 -20.03
CA LYS A 6 -13.38 -10.21 -19.21
C LYS A 6 -12.47 -9.39 -18.59
N LYS A 7 -12.11 -8.67 -19.12
CA LYS A 7 -11.43 -7.79 -18.55
C LYS A 7 -12.15 -6.91 -17.88
N ASN A 8 -13.19 -6.86 -18.21
CA ASN A 8 -13.90 -6.01 -17.59
C ASN A 8 -14.40 -6.39 -16.49
N LYS A 9 -14.32 -7.42 -16.40
CA LYS A 9 -14.66 -7.65 -15.34
C LYS A 9 -13.97 -7.52 -14.41
N LEU A 10 -13.46 -7.69 -14.72
CA LEU A 10 -12.88 -7.52 -14.00
C LEU A 10 -12.88 -6.60 -13.43
N GLY A 11 -13.55 -6.64 -13.65
CA GLY A 11 -13.72 -5.80 -13.22
C GLY A 11 -13.19 -5.01 -13.22
N GLY A 12 -13.30 -5.57 -13.79
CA GLY A 12 -12.61 -4.81 -13.99
C GLY A 12 -12.08 -3.77 -13.62
N ASN A 13 -12.57 -2.99 -13.92
CA ASN A 13 -12.05 -1.71 -13.60
C ASN A 13 -11.93 -1.49 -12.11
N GLY A 14 -12.87 -2.02 -11.33
CA GLY A 14 -12.84 -1.84 -9.90
C GLY A 14 -11.61 -2.48 -9.28
N GLY A 15 -11.29 -3.70 -9.74
CA GLY A 15 -10.15 -4.43 -9.21
C GLY A 15 -8.84 -3.75 -9.51
N GLU A 16 -8.65 -3.32 -10.75
CA GLU A 16 -7.40 -2.68 -11.13
C GLU A 16 -7.23 -1.36 -10.39
N ASN A 17 -8.30 -0.58 -10.29
CA ASN A 17 -8.23 0.71 -9.60
C ASN A 17 -7.87 0.55 -8.14
N LEU A 18 -8.37 -0.51 -7.51
CA LEU A 18 -8.03 -0.77 -6.12
C LEU A 18 -6.52 -0.96 -5.97
N TYR A 19 -5.93 -1.81 -6.80
CA TYR A 19 -4.50 -2.06 -6.71
C TYR A 19 -3.67 -0.84 -7.08
N VAL A 20 -4.13 -0.06 -8.05
CA VAL A 20 -3.45 1.19 -8.39
C VAL A 20 -3.46 2.14 -7.20
N ASN A 21 -4.60 2.26 -6.52
CA ASN A 21 -4.69 3.14 -5.37
C ASN A 21 -3.87 2.66 -4.18
N ILE A 22 -3.82 1.34 -3.97
CA ILE A 22 -2.97 0.79 -2.93
C ILE A 22 -1.51 1.09 -3.24
N GLY A 23 -1.10 0.85 -4.49
CA GLY A 23 0.26 1.16 -4.90
C GLY A 23 0.58 2.62 -4.72
N ALA A 24 -0.34 3.51 -5.08
CA ALA A 24 -0.13 4.94 -4.93
C ALA A 24 0.03 5.33 -3.47
N LEU A 25 -0.76 4.71 -2.58
CA LEU A 25 -0.64 4.97 -1.16
C LEU A 25 0.73 4.57 -0.64
N LEU A 26 1.18 3.38 -1.00
CA LEU A 26 2.47 2.88 -0.53
C LEU A 26 3.62 3.74 -1.07
N ILE A 27 3.51 4.16 -2.32
CA ILE A 27 4.51 5.04 -2.92
C ILE A 27 4.53 6.38 -2.21
N ASN A 28 3.35 6.92 -1.88
CA ASN A 28 3.26 8.20 -1.20
C ASN A 28 3.99 8.15 0.13
N VAL A 29 3.80 7.06 0.89
CA VAL A 29 4.48 6.90 2.17
C VAL A 29 5.99 6.73 1.96
N ALA A 30 6.38 5.99 0.93
CA ALA A 30 7.79 5.77 0.65
C ALA A 30 8.52 7.06 0.30
N LYS A 31 7.81 8.04 -0.26
CA LYS A 31 8.42 9.31 -0.67
C LYS A 31 8.49 10.34 0.44
N VAL A 32 7.94 10.03 1.61
CA VAL A 32 7.88 11.00 2.69
C VAL A 32 9.26 11.54 3.08
N ASP A 33 10.25 10.67 3.09
CA ASP A 33 11.60 11.09 3.45
C ASP A 33 12.48 11.43 2.23
N GLU A 34 11.84 11.55 1.08
CA GLU A 34 12.51 11.90 -0.18
C GLU A 34 13.53 10.87 -0.64
N ASN A 35 13.41 9.65 -0.13
CA ASN A 35 14.34 8.58 -0.47
C ASN A 35 13.58 7.35 -0.94
N TYR A 36 12.94 7.48 -2.10
CA TYR A 36 12.15 6.40 -2.68
C TYR A 36 13.10 5.39 -3.33
N SER A 37 13.54 4.41 -2.55
CA SER A 37 14.59 3.48 -2.92
C SER A 37 14.08 2.27 -3.70
N GLU A 38 15.00 1.53 -4.30
CA GLU A 38 14.65 0.29 -4.98
C GLU A 38 14.11 -0.75 -3.99
N GLN A 39 14.66 -0.76 -2.77
CA GLN A 39 14.16 -1.65 -1.73
C GLN A 39 12.69 -1.39 -1.44
N GLU A 40 12.33 -0.13 -1.34
CA GLU A 40 10.94 0.25 -1.11
C GLU A 40 10.04 -0.14 -2.27
N LYS A 41 10.53 0.02 -3.49
CA LYS A 41 9.77 -0.40 -4.67
C LYS A 41 9.51 -1.89 -4.65
N GLU A 42 10.49 -2.68 -4.23
CA GLU A 42 10.31 -4.12 -4.15
C GLU A 42 9.28 -4.50 -3.10
N ILE A 43 9.28 -3.82 -1.97
CA ILE A 43 8.28 -4.06 -0.93
C ILE A 43 6.88 -3.81 -1.50
N ILE A 44 6.71 -2.72 -2.23
CA ILE A 44 5.41 -2.37 -2.80
C ILE A 44 4.97 -3.42 -3.80
N LYS A 45 5.85 -3.82 -4.71
CA LYS A 45 5.51 -4.82 -5.72
C LYS A 45 5.14 -6.15 -5.08
N LYS A 46 5.92 -6.58 -4.10
CA LYS A 46 5.64 -7.83 -3.42
C LYS A 46 4.29 -7.80 -2.72
N THR A 47 3.99 -6.67 -2.09
CA THR A 47 2.72 -6.51 -1.40
C THR A 47 1.55 -6.62 -2.36
N LEU A 48 1.64 -5.97 -3.51
CA LEU A 48 0.57 -6.05 -4.51
C LEU A 48 0.33 -7.49 -4.95
N LEU A 49 1.41 -8.26 -5.13
CA LEU A 49 1.27 -9.66 -5.48
C LEU A 49 0.61 -10.46 -4.36
N GLU A 50 0.99 -10.18 -3.11
CA GLU A 50 0.41 -10.88 -1.97
C GLU A 50 -1.06 -10.58 -1.80
N LEU A 51 -1.50 -9.41 -2.24
CA LEU A 51 -2.90 -9.02 -2.16
C LEU A 51 -3.74 -9.61 -3.29
N GLY A 52 -3.10 -10.24 -4.28
CA GLY A 52 -3.83 -10.93 -5.32
C GLY A 52 -3.55 -10.48 -6.74
N LEU A 53 -2.72 -9.45 -6.92
CA LEU A 53 -2.39 -9.00 -8.27
C LEU A 53 -1.53 -10.05 -8.97
N THR A 54 -1.77 -10.26 -10.25
CA THR A 54 -0.98 -11.22 -11.02
C THR A 54 0.34 -10.60 -11.44
N LYS A 55 1.33 -11.44 -11.68
CA LYS A 55 2.62 -10.95 -12.17
C LYS A 55 2.49 -10.28 -13.52
N THR A 56 1.55 -10.76 -14.32
CA THR A 56 1.30 -10.19 -15.65
C THR A 56 0.89 -8.72 -15.55
N ASP A 57 0.05 -8.39 -14.57
CA ASP A 57 -0.48 -7.06 -14.41
C ASP A 57 0.39 -6.14 -13.56
N LEU A 58 1.35 -6.71 -12.84
CA LEU A 58 2.13 -5.95 -11.88
C LEU A 58 2.82 -4.74 -12.48
N LYS A 59 3.47 -4.92 -13.61
CA LYS A 59 4.23 -3.85 -14.23
C LYS A 59 3.34 -2.66 -14.60
N ASP A 60 2.21 -2.96 -15.23
CA ASP A 60 1.25 -1.92 -15.62
C ASP A 60 0.65 -1.22 -14.42
N VAL A 61 0.23 -1.99 -13.42
CA VAL A 61 -0.39 -1.43 -12.24
C VAL A 61 0.61 -0.57 -11.48
N PHE A 62 1.84 -1.04 -11.33
CA PHE A 62 2.86 -0.28 -10.62
C PHE A 62 3.13 1.05 -11.31
N LYS A 63 3.24 1.02 -12.65
CA LYS A 63 3.45 2.24 -13.41
C LYS A 63 2.29 3.22 -13.24
N LYS A 64 1.07 2.71 -13.29
CA LYS A 64 -0.10 3.56 -13.09
C LYS A 64 -0.14 4.11 -11.67
N SER A 65 0.28 3.31 -10.69
CA SER A 65 0.37 3.76 -9.30
C SER A 65 1.31 4.94 -9.17
N GLU A 66 2.46 4.86 -9.84
CA GLU A 66 3.42 5.96 -9.80
C GLU A 66 2.86 7.23 -10.43
N GLU A 67 2.12 7.07 -11.53
CA GLU A 67 1.51 8.22 -12.19
C GLU A 67 0.42 8.85 -11.36
N VAL A 68 -0.43 8.02 -10.74
CA VAL A 68 -1.52 8.53 -9.91
C VAL A 68 -0.95 9.25 -8.69
N GLU A 69 0.05 8.69 -8.05
CA GLU A 69 0.65 9.31 -6.89
C GLU A 69 1.32 10.63 -7.25
N LYS A 70 1.97 10.67 -8.41
CA LYS A 70 2.65 11.88 -8.88
C LYS A 70 1.65 13.01 -9.10
N ASN A 71 0.46 12.69 -9.57
CA ASN A 71 -0.55 13.68 -9.94
C ASN A 71 -1.51 14.03 -8.82
N SER A 72 -1.44 13.34 -7.69
CA SER A 72 -2.35 13.57 -6.57
C SER A 72 -1.68 13.21 -5.26
N ASN A 73 -1.82 14.08 -4.27
CA ASN A 73 -1.27 13.82 -2.94
C ASN A 73 -2.36 13.50 -1.93
N GLN A 74 -3.55 13.18 -2.41
CA GLN A 74 -4.68 13.02 -1.49
C GLN A 74 -4.77 11.60 -0.98
N ILE A 75 -4.20 11.38 0.20
CA ILE A 75 -4.23 10.08 0.86
C ILE A 75 -5.65 9.55 0.95
N LEU A 76 -6.62 10.44 1.20
CA LEU A 76 -8.00 10.05 1.32
C LEU A 76 -8.51 9.30 0.08
N GLU A 77 -8.09 9.76 -1.10
CA GLU A 77 -8.48 9.09 -2.33
C GLU A 77 -7.92 7.67 -2.40
N PHE A 78 -6.68 7.51 -1.93
CA PHE A 78 -6.02 6.22 -2.02
C PHE A 78 -6.56 5.20 -1.03
N THR A 79 -7.16 5.66 0.08
CA THR A 79 -7.66 4.76 1.12
C THR A 79 -9.14 4.44 0.99
N LYS A 80 -9.83 5.10 0.08
CA LYS A 80 -11.28 5.06 0.00
C LYS A 80 -11.86 3.65 -0.08
N GLU A 81 -11.30 2.81 -0.91
CA GLU A 81 -11.82 1.46 -1.09
C GLU A 81 -11.25 0.47 -0.07
N ILE A 82 -10.10 0.79 0.51
CA ILE A 82 -9.45 -0.10 1.46
C ILE A 82 -10.30 -0.28 2.71
N LYS A 83 -10.96 0.78 3.15
CA LYS A 83 -11.72 0.73 4.39
C LYS A 83 -12.85 -0.28 4.36
N ASN A 84 -13.28 -0.70 3.17
CA ASN A 84 -14.36 -1.67 3.01
C ASN A 84 -13.86 -3.11 2.86
N LYS A 85 -12.57 -3.31 2.89
CA LYS A 85 -11.98 -4.65 2.75
C LYS A 85 -11.95 -5.35 4.10
N ASP A 86 -11.71 -6.67 4.07
CA ASP A 86 -11.66 -7.40 5.32
C ASP A 86 -10.36 -7.12 6.07
N GLU A 87 -10.31 -7.60 7.31
CA GLU A 87 -9.20 -7.29 8.21
C GLU A 87 -7.87 -7.82 7.69
N ASP A 88 -7.86 -9.05 7.15
CA ASP A 88 -6.62 -9.63 6.65
C ASP A 88 -6.03 -8.80 5.53
N PHE A 89 -6.87 -8.28 4.66
CA PHE A 89 -6.44 -7.42 3.55
C PHE A 89 -5.77 -6.16 4.11
N LYS A 90 -6.43 -5.53 5.09
CA LYS A 90 -5.90 -4.31 5.70
C LYS A 90 -4.59 -4.56 6.43
N ILE A 91 -4.48 -5.71 7.09
CA ILE A 91 -3.26 -6.06 7.81
C ILE A 91 -2.07 -6.14 6.87
N LYS A 92 -2.25 -6.74 5.70
CA LYS A 92 -1.16 -6.83 4.73
C LYS A 92 -0.69 -5.46 4.29
N ILE A 93 -1.62 -4.53 4.11
CA ILE A 93 -1.27 -3.17 3.72
C ILE A 93 -0.50 -2.48 4.84
N VAL A 94 -0.94 -2.64 6.08
CA VAL A 94 -0.27 -2.01 7.21
C VAL A 94 1.12 -2.62 7.42
N GLU A 95 1.25 -3.93 7.21
CA GLU A 95 2.58 -4.55 7.26
C GLU A 95 3.52 -3.92 6.25
N ALA A 96 3.04 -3.71 5.03
CA ALA A 96 3.85 -3.09 4.00
C ALA A 96 4.23 -1.66 4.37
N LEU A 97 3.29 -0.91 4.92
CA LEU A 97 3.57 0.46 5.34
C LEU A 97 4.67 0.51 6.39
N TRP A 98 4.60 -0.36 7.41
CA TRP A 98 5.65 -0.41 8.42
C TRP A 98 6.98 -0.87 7.85
N LYS A 99 6.95 -1.82 6.90
CA LYS A 99 8.19 -2.26 6.25
C LYS A 99 8.85 -1.12 5.49
N ILE A 100 8.06 -0.31 4.81
CA ILE A 100 8.59 0.84 4.08
C ILE A 100 9.20 1.83 5.06
N ILE A 101 8.50 2.12 6.16
CA ILE A 101 8.99 3.07 7.15
C ILE A 101 10.29 2.61 7.76
N TYR A 102 10.38 1.32 8.11
CA TYR A 102 11.60 0.80 8.76
C TYR A 102 12.69 0.41 7.78
N ALA A 103 12.44 0.46 6.47
CA ALA A 103 13.48 0.17 5.48
C ALA A 103 14.66 1.12 5.62
N ASP A 104 14.41 2.33 6.10
CA ASP A 104 15.47 3.29 6.35
C ASP A 104 16.12 3.11 7.71
N GLY A 105 15.60 2.19 8.51
CA GLY A 105 16.15 1.91 9.83
C GLY A 105 15.61 2.78 10.95
N VAL A 106 14.93 3.86 10.63
CA VAL A 106 14.44 4.81 11.63
C VAL A 106 13.04 5.26 11.27
N SER A 107 12.15 5.28 12.27
CA SER A 107 10.85 5.92 12.08
C SER A 107 10.84 7.20 12.90
N ASP A 108 10.38 8.29 12.33
CA ASP A 108 10.31 9.55 13.03
C ASP A 108 8.87 9.88 13.41
N MET A 109 8.72 11.01 14.11
CA MET A 109 7.43 11.42 14.63
C MET A 109 6.42 11.68 13.50
N TYR A 110 6.89 12.21 12.39
CA TYR A 110 6.01 12.50 11.28
C TYR A 110 5.44 11.20 10.69
N GLU A 111 6.28 10.19 10.55
CA GLU A 111 5.84 8.89 10.02
C GLU A 111 4.87 8.22 10.98
N MET A 112 5.11 8.36 12.28
CA MET A 112 4.21 7.80 13.28
C MET A 112 2.84 8.48 13.21
N SER A 113 2.82 9.79 13.05
CA SER A 113 1.57 10.53 12.92
C SER A 113 0.83 10.14 11.65
N LEU A 114 1.58 9.97 10.57
CA LEU A 114 1.01 9.55 9.30
C LEU A 114 0.33 8.19 9.42
N MET A 115 1.01 7.24 10.08
CA MET A 115 0.44 5.90 10.27
C MET A 115 -0.83 5.95 11.11
N ARG A 116 -0.85 6.77 12.15
CA ARG A 116 -2.05 6.92 12.98
C ARG A 116 -3.22 7.42 12.14
N ARG A 117 -2.95 8.40 11.28
CA ARG A 117 -3.96 8.95 10.40
C ARG A 117 -4.46 7.92 9.39
N LEU A 118 -3.53 7.21 8.75
CA LEU A 118 -3.87 6.23 7.74
C LEU A 118 -4.70 5.08 8.31
N THR A 119 -4.31 4.58 9.48
CA THR A 119 -5.02 3.46 10.08
C THR A 119 -6.43 3.86 10.50
N GLY A 120 -6.61 5.12 10.89
CA GLY A 120 -7.95 5.64 11.14
C GLY A 120 -8.79 5.67 9.88
N LEU A 121 -8.18 6.07 8.77
CA LEU A 121 -8.90 6.16 7.49
C LEU A 121 -9.34 4.81 6.95
N ILE A 122 -8.57 3.76 7.20
CA ILE A 122 -8.93 2.43 6.71
C ILE A 122 -9.66 1.59 7.76
N TYR A 123 -9.96 2.19 8.90
CA TYR A 123 -10.76 1.55 9.96
C TYR A 123 -10.10 0.28 10.51
N LEU A 124 -8.82 0.36 10.84
CA LEU A 124 -8.15 -0.76 11.48
C LEU A 124 -7.83 -0.40 12.92
N ASP A 125 -8.10 -1.34 13.83
CA ASP A 125 -7.90 -1.14 15.27
C ASP A 125 -6.44 -0.78 15.56
N SER A 126 -6.23 0.26 16.36
CA SER A 126 -4.90 0.74 16.69
C SER A 126 -4.06 -0.32 17.41
N LYS A 127 -4.70 -1.19 18.17
CA LYS A 127 -3.99 -2.27 18.86
C LYS A 127 -3.38 -3.25 17.87
N ILE A 128 -4.15 -3.59 16.83
CA ILE A 128 -3.66 -4.46 15.77
C ILE A 128 -2.49 -3.79 15.06
N VAL A 129 -2.63 -2.49 14.76
CA VAL A 129 -1.59 -1.74 14.08
C VAL A 129 -0.31 -1.72 14.91
N GLY A 130 -0.43 -1.53 16.22
CA GLY A 130 0.73 -1.53 17.09
C GLY A 130 1.43 -2.88 17.15
N ASN A 131 0.64 -3.96 17.14
CA ASN A 131 1.22 -5.31 17.14
C ASN A 131 1.98 -5.58 15.85
N ILE A 132 1.45 -5.12 14.74
CA ILE A 132 2.13 -5.26 13.44
C ILE A 132 3.43 -4.46 13.45
N LYS A 133 3.38 -3.24 13.98
CA LYS A 133 4.55 -2.39 14.08
C LYS A 133 5.68 -3.11 14.81
N ASP A 134 5.37 -3.67 15.96
CA ASP A 134 6.37 -4.35 16.78
C ASP A 134 6.97 -5.55 16.06
N LYS A 135 6.12 -6.31 15.38
CA LYS A 135 6.55 -7.47 14.63
C LYS A 135 7.53 -7.07 13.52
N ILE A 136 7.17 -6.03 12.76
CA ILE A 136 8.01 -5.59 11.65
C ILE A 136 9.30 -4.97 12.17
N LYS A 137 9.21 -4.14 13.20
CA LYS A 137 10.39 -3.51 13.80
C LYS A 137 11.39 -4.57 14.25
N ASN A 138 10.90 -5.61 14.92
CA ASN A 138 11.78 -6.66 15.41
C ASN A 138 12.45 -7.42 14.27
N SER A 139 11.75 -7.60 13.15
CA SER A 139 12.33 -8.30 12.02
C SER A 139 13.48 -7.51 11.39
N PHE A 140 13.45 -6.18 11.48
CA PHE A 140 14.50 -5.34 10.93
C PHE A 140 15.69 -5.19 11.88
N ASN A 141 15.51 -5.50 13.16
CA ASN A 141 16.56 -5.34 14.17
C ASN A 141 17.42 -6.59 14.37
N LYS A 142 17.21 -7.60 13.55
CA LYS A 142 18.00 -8.84 13.69
C LYS A 142 19.36 -8.76 13.03
#